data_3809438d0067d63656a410c3c80e3f3d
#
_entry.id   3809438d0067d63656a410c3c80e3f3d
#
_cell.length_a   1.000
_cell.length_b   1.000
_cell.length_c   1.000
_cell.angle_alpha   90.00
_cell.angle_beta   90.00
_cell.angle_gamma   90.00
#
_symmetry.space_group_name_H-M   'P 1'
#
loop_
_entity.id
_entity.type
_entity.pdbx_description
1 polymer ?
#
loop_
_entity_poly.entity_id
_entity_poly.type
_entity_poly.pdbx_seq_one_letter_code
_entity_poly.pdbx_strand_id
1 'polypeptide(L)'
;MMVSLTFLPNNITISVDAGTTVLEAMIRAGLHPDAPCGGRGTCGKCKVQVNGNTALACQTQVREDLIVTLPETDAVSILETGVTGTVQADGIHEYVAAFDIGTTTLVAFLLSGKTGELLATASSMNPQAQYGADVIARIESAMGADTPVLQEAILPKLRELLGELAQEAGIDQNEIRLVSMVGNTAMHHLLLGIDPRPLVTPPYMPNIRQALELPAAPMLPIHPGGVLRVLPNIAGFVGGDTVGCMTAVDFGNLDRLNLMIDIGTNGEMVLGTGSRRIACSTAAGPAFEGAKISMGMRGSPGAIDHTWIEDGNLRWHTIGGEEPKGICGSGLLDLVACLLDLEILDESGYLEETFTIPGTAVSLTQKDIREVQLAKAAIRAGIELMCVHLGVQPEDIQSVLLAGAFGNYMDPRSACRIGMIPPVLLDRIKPIGNAAGEGAKLCAVSAERYEYSKQLAAETEFLELASRPEFQDCFVDALEFCEEDDE
;
A
#
# COMPACT_ATOMS: atom_id res chain seq x y z
N MET A 1 4.59 -11.36 -36.56
CA MET A 1 5.27 -10.21 -37.22
C MET A 1 5.68 -9.28 -36.12
N MET A 2 6.99 -9.01 -36.00
CA MET A 2 7.50 -8.06 -34.99
C MET A 2 7.28 -6.64 -35.47
N VAL A 3 6.85 -5.77 -34.57
CA VAL A 3 6.62 -4.34 -34.79
C VAL A 3 7.33 -3.55 -33.69
N SER A 4 7.73 -2.32 -33.98
CA SER A 4 8.51 -1.48 -33.09
C SER A 4 7.65 -0.39 -32.45
N LEU A 5 7.80 -0.20 -31.12
CA LEU A 5 7.18 0.92 -30.39
C LEU A 5 8.29 1.79 -29.80
N THR A 6 8.15 3.08 -30.01
CA THR A 6 9.00 4.09 -29.36
C THR A 6 8.17 4.91 -28.38
N PHE A 7 8.54 4.90 -27.11
CA PHE A 7 7.88 5.65 -26.05
C PHE A 7 8.60 6.98 -25.80
N LEU A 8 7.86 8.07 -25.90
CA LEU A 8 8.31 9.44 -25.63
C LEU A 8 7.74 9.92 -24.29
N PRO A 9 8.44 10.77 -23.53
CA PRO A 9 9.73 11.42 -23.84
C PRO A 9 10.97 10.56 -23.59
N ASN A 10 10.82 9.38 -23.00
CA ASN A 10 11.95 8.55 -22.53
C ASN A 10 12.81 7.95 -23.66
N ASN A 11 12.36 8.03 -24.92
CA ASN A 11 13.02 7.46 -26.11
C ASN A 11 13.31 5.95 -26.00
N ILE A 12 12.47 5.22 -25.24
CA ILE A 12 12.59 3.76 -25.10
C ILE A 12 11.95 3.09 -26.31
N THR A 13 12.70 2.24 -27.00
CA THR A 13 12.19 1.49 -28.16
C THR A 13 12.25 0.00 -27.86
N ILE A 14 11.13 -0.69 -28.04
CA ILE A 14 11.02 -2.16 -27.92
C ILE A 14 10.37 -2.75 -29.16
N SER A 15 10.60 -4.04 -29.38
CA SER A 15 9.94 -4.82 -30.42
C SER A 15 9.00 -5.83 -29.79
N VAL A 16 7.76 -5.88 -30.28
CA VAL A 16 6.70 -6.79 -29.79
C VAL A 16 6.01 -7.49 -30.96
N ASP A 17 5.29 -8.57 -30.68
CA ASP A 17 4.45 -9.20 -31.68
C ASP A 17 3.24 -8.33 -32.05
N ALA A 18 2.89 -8.31 -33.33
CA ALA A 18 1.68 -7.64 -33.80
C ALA A 18 0.46 -8.25 -33.11
N GLY A 19 -0.40 -7.37 -32.54
CA GLY A 19 -1.55 -7.75 -31.72
C GLY A 19 -1.33 -7.57 -30.22
N THR A 20 -0.07 -7.39 -29.75
CA THR A 20 0.21 -6.94 -28.37
C THR A 20 -0.45 -5.60 -28.10
N THR A 21 -1.00 -5.38 -26.91
CA THR A 21 -1.54 -4.05 -26.56
C THR A 21 -0.41 -3.07 -26.24
N VAL A 22 -0.68 -1.77 -26.44
CA VAL A 22 0.28 -0.72 -26.04
C VAL A 22 0.58 -0.82 -24.53
N LEU A 23 -0.41 -1.16 -23.70
CA LEU A 23 -0.22 -1.37 -22.27
C LEU A 23 0.79 -2.49 -21.96
N GLU A 24 0.63 -3.66 -22.59
CA GLU A 24 1.59 -4.76 -22.43
C GLU A 24 3.00 -4.38 -22.92
N ALA A 25 3.08 -3.64 -24.02
CA ALA A 25 4.32 -3.12 -24.52
C ALA A 25 4.99 -2.16 -23.53
N MET A 26 4.24 -1.26 -22.90
CA MET A 26 4.73 -0.36 -21.83
C MET A 26 5.32 -1.16 -20.66
N ILE A 27 4.59 -2.15 -20.17
CA ILE A 27 5.05 -3.00 -19.06
C ILE A 27 6.36 -3.73 -19.43
N ARG A 28 6.46 -4.29 -20.63
CA ARG A 28 7.69 -4.94 -21.13
C ARG A 28 8.86 -3.98 -21.29
N ALA A 29 8.57 -2.70 -21.52
CA ALA A 29 9.56 -1.64 -21.59
C ALA A 29 10.03 -1.13 -20.22
N GLY A 30 9.50 -1.69 -19.11
CA GLY A 30 9.77 -1.22 -17.75
C GLY A 30 9.08 0.10 -17.41
N LEU A 31 8.07 0.48 -18.20
CA LEU A 31 7.23 1.65 -17.94
C LEU A 31 6.06 1.25 -17.04
N HIS A 32 5.65 2.12 -16.15
CA HIS A 32 4.56 1.89 -15.18
C HIS A 32 3.32 2.70 -15.60
N PRO A 33 2.46 2.19 -16.48
CA PRO A 33 1.26 2.88 -16.90
C PRO A 33 0.22 2.93 -15.77
N ASP A 34 -0.51 4.05 -15.67
CA ASP A 34 -1.67 4.15 -14.78
C ASP A 34 -2.83 3.32 -15.37
N ALA A 35 -2.93 2.08 -14.95
CA ALA A 35 -3.93 1.13 -15.44
C ALA A 35 -4.55 0.32 -14.28
N PRO A 36 -5.24 0.97 -13.32
CA PRO A 36 -5.75 0.32 -12.11
C PRO A 36 -6.79 -0.78 -12.39
N CYS A 37 -7.42 -0.78 -13.56
CA CYS A 37 -8.30 -1.87 -13.97
C CYS A 37 -7.57 -3.09 -14.57
N GLY A 38 -6.24 -3.16 -14.50
CA GLY A 38 -5.47 -4.28 -15.07
C GLY A 38 -5.64 -4.43 -16.58
N GLY A 39 -5.93 -3.34 -17.30
CA GLY A 39 -6.08 -3.39 -18.77
C GLY A 39 -7.49 -3.72 -19.27
N ARG A 40 -8.50 -3.81 -18.39
CA ARG A 40 -9.89 -4.14 -18.75
C ARG A 40 -10.64 -3.04 -19.50
N GLY A 41 -10.07 -1.84 -19.64
CA GLY A 41 -10.71 -0.73 -20.36
C GLY A 41 -11.80 0.01 -19.57
N THR A 42 -12.05 -0.36 -18.32
CA THR A 42 -13.18 0.17 -17.52
C THR A 42 -12.83 1.46 -16.78
N CYS A 43 -11.57 1.68 -16.39
CA CYS A 43 -11.18 2.86 -15.61
C CYS A 43 -10.88 4.10 -16.45
N GLY A 44 -10.58 3.94 -17.75
CA GLY A 44 -10.24 5.06 -18.65
C GLY A 44 -8.92 5.78 -18.32
N LYS A 45 -8.09 5.27 -17.40
CA LYS A 45 -6.91 5.97 -16.89
C LYS A 45 -5.64 5.79 -17.75
N CYS A 46 -5.44 4.66 -18.40
CA CYS A 46 -4.26 4.36 -19.23
C CYS A 46 -4.23 5.15 -20.56
N LYS A 47 -4.51 6.44 -20.51
CA LYS A 47 -4.50 7.32 -21.68
C LYS A 47 -3.08 7.59 -22.14
N VAL A 48 -2.84 7.41 -23.43
CA VAL A 48 -1.57 7.74 -24.10
C VAL A 48 -1.89 8.43 -25.43
N GLN A 49 -0.90 9.10 -26.01
CA GLN A 49 -1.02 9.58 -27.38
C GLN A 49 -0.33 8.60 -28.33
N VAL A 50 -1.08 7.98 -29.21
CA VAL A 50 -0.56 7.07 -30.23
C VAL A 50 -0.56 7.82 -31.56
N ASN A 51 0.62 8.06 -32.11
CA ASN A 51 0.80 8.89 -33.33
C ASN A 51 0.04 10.23 -33.26
N GLY A 52 0.03 10.88 -32.06
CA GLY A 52 -0.62 12.15 -31.82
C GLY A 52 -2.13 12.10 -31.49
N ASN A 53 -2.74 10.92 -31.44
CA ASN A 53 -4.15 10.75 -31.08
C ASN A 53 -4.26 10.12 -29.68
N THR A 54 -5.13 10.67 -28.83
CA THR A 54 -5.39 10.10 -27.49
C THR A 54 -6.11 8.76 -27.62
N ALA A 55 -5.56 7.73 -26.96
CA ALA A 55 -6.10 6.38 -26.94
C ALA A 55 -5.89 5.74 -25.56
N LEU A 56 -6.66 4.70 -25.26
CA LEU A 56 -6.42 3.86 -24.07
C LEU A 56 -5.38 2.78 -24.41
N ALA A 57 -4.26 2.80 -23.72
CA ALA A 57 -3.16 1.87 -23.97
C ALA A 57 -3.59 0.40 -23.91
N CYS A 58 -4.50 0.04 -23.00
CA CYS A 58 -5.01 -1.31 -22.84
C CYS A 58 -5.96 -1.78 -23.96
N GLN A 59 -6.55 -0.86 -24.69
CA GLN A 59 -7.46 -1.17 -25.81
C GLN A 59 -6.82 -0.98 -27.18
N THR A 60 -5.61 -0.43 -27.24
CA THR A 60 -4.88 -0.16 -28.46
C THR A 60 -3.94 -1.30 -28.82
N GLN A 61 -4.27 -2.07 -29.85
CA GLN A 61 -3.41 -3.12 -30.38
C GLN A 61 -2.36 -2.57 -31.31
N VAL A 62 -1.12 -3.01 -31.12
CA VAL A 62 0.02 -2.67 -31.98
C VAL A 62 -0.04 -3.52 -33.25
N ARG A 63 -0.21 -2.91 -34.41
CA ARG A 63 -0.28 -3.59 -35.72
C ARG A 63 0.82 -3.16 -36.69
N GLU A 64 1.43 -2.04 -36.41
CA GLU A 64 2.50 -1.41 -37.17
C GLU A 64 3.45 -0.67 -36.22
N ASP A 65 4.55 -0.12 -36.70
CA ASP A 65 5.43 0.69 -35.89
C ASP A 65 4.73 1.93 -35.38
N LEU A 66 4.80 2.17 -34.05
CA LEU A 66 4.06 3.25 -33.38
C LEU A 66 5.02 4.14 -32.56
N ILE A 67 4.68 5.43 -32.53
CA ILE A 67 5.22 6.37 -31.54
C ILE A 67 4.14 6.60 -30.50
N VAL A 68 4.45 6.27 -29.27
CA VAL A 68 3.57 6.43 -28.12
C VAL A 68 4.14 7.53 -27.23
N THR A 69 3.45 8.67 -27.17
CA THR A 69 3.79 9.71 -26.20
C THR A 69 3.03 9.47 -24.93
N LEU A 70 3.80 9.27 -23.86
CA LEU A 70 3.27 9.13 -22.51
C LEU A 70 2.76 10.50 -22.06
N PRO A 71 1.72 10.56 -21.22
CA PRO A 71 1.37 11.80 -20.55
C PRO A 71 2.61 12.29 -19.79
N GLU A 72 2.82 13.60 -19.75
CA GLU A 72 3.82 14.18 -18.85
C GLU A 72 3.42 13.74 -17.44
N THR A 73 4.17 12.80 -16.88
CA THR A 73 4.09 12.49 -15.48
C THR A 73 4.82 13.61 -14.79
N ASP A 74 4.07 14.58 -14.26
CA ASP A 74 4.59 15.42 -13.21
C ASP A 74 5.17 14.48 -12.14
N ALA A 75 6.38 14.77 -11.69
CA ALA A 75 7.22 13.89 -10.87
C ALA A 75 6.62 13.45 -9.51
N VAL A 76 5.32 13.69 -9.27
CA VAL A 76 4.56 13.23 -8.10
C VAL A 76 3.10 12.99 -8.53
N SER A 77 2.82 11.91 -9.25
CA SER A 77 1.44 11.57 -9.70
C SER A 77 0.48 11.16 -8.57
N ILE A 78 0.91 11.09 -7.32
CA ILE A 78 0.03 10.90 -6.15
C ILE A 78 -0.82 12.16 -5.90
N LEU A 79 -0.36 13.33 -6.36
CA LEU A 79 -1.04 14.62 -6.17
C LEU A 79 -2.16 14.90 -7.16
N GLU A 80 -2.40 14.09 -8.17
CA GLU A 80 -3.49 14.24 -9.14
C GLU A 80 -4.90 14.06 -8.55
N THR A 81 -5.03 13.63 -7.30
CA THR A 81 -6.33 13.43 -6.64
C THR A 81 -6.78 14.63 -5.80
N GLY A 82 -6.38 15.83 -6.16
CA GLY A 82 -6.93 17.07 -5.56
C GLY A 82 -6.03 17.76 -4.55
N VAL A 83 -4.83 17.31 -4.36
CA VAL A 83 -3.80 18.01 -3.58
C VAL A 83 -2.88 18.73 -4.54
N THR A 84 -3.01 20.05 -4.61
CA THR A 84 -2.15 20.91 -5.42
C THR A 84 -0.91 21.28 -4.62
N GLY A 85 0.20 20.63 -4.86
CA GLY A 85 1.48 21.01 -4.28
C GLY A 85 2.63 20.20 -4.83
N THR A 86 3.34 20.72 -5.81
CA THR A 86 4.68 20.25 -6.16
C THR A 86 5.59 20.48 -4.97
N VAL A 87 6.14 19.42 -4.40
CA VAL A 87 7.19 19.55 -3.39
C VAL A 87 8.46 19.95 -4.10
N GLN A 88 8.91 21.15 -3.84
CA GLN A 88 10.20 21.60 -4.32
C GLN A 88 11.28 20.99 -3.43
N ALA A 89 12.23 20.26 -4.05
CA ALA A 89 13.43 19.82 -3.36
C ALA A 89 14.18 21.02 -2.79
N ASP A 90 14.72 20.91 -1.57
CA ASP A 90 15.47 21.99 -0.94
C ASP A 90 16.86 22.23 -1.58
N GLY A 91 17.30 21.28 -2.40
CA GLY A 91 18.55 21.39 -3.15
C GLY A 91 19.82 21.31 -2.29
N ILE A 92 19.70 20.93 -1.00
CA ILE A 92 20.85 20.89 -0.07
C ILE A 92 21.83 19.78 -0.47
N HIS A 93 21.32 18.60 -0.79
CA HIS A 93 22.13 17.43 -1.13
C HIS A 93 22.10 17.12 -2.63
N GLU A 94 23.12 16.44 -3.14
CA GLU A 94 23.14 15.95 -4.53
C GLU A 94 22.26 14.70 -4.66
N TYR A 95 22.50 13.71 -3.79
CA TYR A 95 21.73 12.47 -3.76
C TYR A 95 21.20 12.19 -2.36
N VAL A 96 19.97 11.73 -2.31
CA VAL A 96 19.30 11.30 -1.07
C VAL A 96 18.59 9.97 -1.33
N ALA A 97 18.40 9.17 -0.30
CA ALA A 97 17.66 7.92 -0.40
C ALA A 97 16.45 7.93 0.54
N ALA A 98 15.47 7.09 0.23
CA ALA A 98 14.31 6.88 1.08
C ALA A 98 14.02 5.38 1.19
N PHE A 99 13.53 4.93 2.35
CA PHE A 99 13.13 3.56 2.58
C PHE A 99 11.74 3.50 3.17
N ASP A 100 10.97 2.57 2.64
CA ASP A 100 9.76 2.05 3.26
C ASP A 100 10.07 0.68 3.88
N ILE A 101 10.06 0.62 5.21
CA ILE A 101 10.41 -0.57 6.00
C ILE A 101 9.12 -1.30 6.39
N GLY A 102 8.53 -2.00 5.43
CA GLY A 102 7.33 -2.79 5.67
C GLY A 102 7.62 -4.07 6.48
N THR A 103 6.59 -4.62 7.10
CA THR A 103 6.68 -5.91 7.80
C THR A 103 7.05 -7.03 6.82
N THR A 104 6.50 -7.01 5.61
CA THR A 104 6.68 -8.04 4.59
C THR A 104 7.76 -7.69 3.58
N THR A 105 7.79 -6.45 3.10
CA THR A 105 8.66 -5.97 2.03
C THR A 105 9.44 -4.74 2.46
N LEU A 106 10.59 -4.56 1.84
CA LEU A 106 11.42 -3.36 1.91
C LEU A 106 11.41 -2.71 0.54
N VAL A 107 11.17 -1.42 0.48
CA VAL A 107 11.30 -0.64 -0.76
C VAL A 107 12.28 0.49 -0.52
N ALA A 108 13.20 0.67 -1.46
CA ALA A 108 14.23 1.69 -1.41
C ALA A 108 14.20 2.55 -2.67
N PHE A 109 14.43 3.83 -2.50
CA PHE A 109 14.41 4.83 -3.56
C PHE A 109 15.66 5.68 -3.50
N LEU A 110 16.23 5.99 -4.65
CA LEU A 110 17.29 6.99 -4.80
C LEU A 110 16.74 8.19 -5.56
N LEU A 111 16.98 9.38 -5.04
CA LEU A 111 16.48 10.61 -5.65
C LEU A 111 17.61 11.63 -5.82
N SER A 112 17.47 12.46 -6.86
CA SER A 112 18.21 13.72 -6.95
C SER A 112 17.74 14.66 -5.84
N GLY A 113 18.59 14.99 -4.91
CA GLY A 113 18.27 15.96 -3.86
C GLY A 113 18.17 17.40 -4.39
N LYS A 114 18.57 17.65 -5.66
CA LYS A 114 18.45 18.94 -6.34
C LYS A 114 17.07 19.14 -6.97
N THR A 115 16.52 18.09 -7.58
CA THR A 115 15.28 18.18 -8.37
C THR A 115 14.12 17.41 -7.75
N GLY A 116 14.40 16.46 -6.87
CA GLY A 116 13.40 15.50 -6.35
C GLY A 116 13.13 14.33 -7.32
N GLU A 117 13.82 14.28 -8.47
CA GLU A 117 13.64 13.21 -9.46
C GLU A 117 14.04 11.84 -8.90
N LEU A 118 13.22 10.83 -9.17
CA LEU A 118 13.51 9.44 -8.83
C LEU A 118 14.53 8.89 -9.83
N LEU A 119 15.67 8.43 -9.34
CA LEU A 119 16.79 7.95 -10.15
C LEU A 119 16.84 6.41 -10.22
N ALA A 120 16.49 5.73 -9.11
CA ALA A 120 16.48 4.27 -9.04
C ALA A 120 15.50 3.79 -7.96
N THR A 121 15.01 2.55 -8.11
CA THR A 121 14.17 1.88 -7.11
C THR A 121 14.62 0.43 -6.95
N ALA A 122 14.76 -0.02 -5.71
CA ALA A 122 15.07 -1.41 -5.40
C ALA A 122 14.12 -1.93 -4.32
N SER A 123 13.80 -3.22 -4.35
CA SER A 123 12.91 -3.83 -3.38
C SER A 123 13.34 -5.23 -3.00
N SER A 124 12.96 -5.67 -1.81
CA SER A 124 13.27 -7.01 -1.33
C SER A 124 12.23 -7.46 -0.31
N MET A 125 12.19 -8.77 -0.04
CA MET A 125 11.51 -9.30 1.14
C MET A 125 12.24 -8.87 2.40
N ASN A 126 11.48 -8.53 3.45
CA ASN A 126 12.05 -8.20 4.75
C ASN A 126 12.65 -9.48 5.40
N PRO A 127 13.98 -9.55 5.60
CA PRO A 127 14.64 -10.73 6.15
C PRO A 127 14.25 -11.04 7.59
N GLN A 128 13.65 -10.08 8.29
CA GLN A 128 13.11 -10.30 9.64
C GLN A 128 11.94 -11.29 9.67
N ALA A 129 11.35 -11.64 8.51
CA ALA A 129 10.28 -12.63 8.40
C ALA A 129 10.68 -14.02 8.95
N GLN A 130 11.96 -14.37 8.95
CA GLN A 130 12.48 -15.61 9.57
C GLN A 130 12.29 -15.65 11.10
N TYR A 131 12.11 -14.50 11.74
CA TYR A 131 11.91 -14.38 13.19
C TYR A 131 10.44 -14.23 13.59
N GLY A 132 9.54 -14.11 12.64
CA GLY A 132 8.10 -14.00 12.83
C GLY A 132 7.38 -13.49 11.59
N ALA A 133 6.23 -14.08 11.29
CA ALA A 133 5.43 -13.70 10.13
C ALA A 133 4.81 -12.30 10.30
N ASP A 134 4.50 -11.92 11.52
CA ASP A 134 3.87 -10.65 11.89
C ASP A 134 4.68 -9.88 12.94
N VAL A 135 4.19 -8.67 13.24
CA VAL A 135 4.83 -7.75 14.19
C VAL A 135 4.96 -8.34 15.57
N ILE A 136 3.91 -9.00 16.09
CA ILE A 136 3.87 -9.54 17.45
C ILE A 136 4.89 -10.67 17.59
N ALA A 137 4.88 -11.62 16.64
CA ALA A 137 5.84 -12.72 16.63
C ALA A 137 7.30 -12.25 16.59
N ARG A 138 7.58 -11.16 15.85
CA ARG A 138 8.93 -10.54 15.82
C ARG A 138 9.31 -9.89 17.13
N ILE A 139 8.39 -9.20 17.78
CA ILE A 139 8.61 -8.60 19.11
C ILE A 139 8.91 -9.71 20.13
N GLU A 140 8.11 -10.79 20.13
CA GLU A 140 8.35 -11.94 21.01
C GLU A 140 9.72 -12.56 20.77
N SER A 141 10.11 -12.73 19.51
CA SER A 141 11.45 -13.22 19.14
C SER A 141 12.57 -12.29 19.64
N ALA A 142 12.38 -10.96 19.50
CA ALA A 142 13.33 -9.97 20.02
C ALA A 142 13.46 -10.02 21.56
N MET A 143 12.35 -10.27 22.26
CA MET A 143 12.33 -10.37 23.72
C MET A 143 13.08 -11.59 24.23
N GLY A 144 13.15 -12.67 23.45
CA GLY A 144 13.85 -13.91 23.78
C GLY A 144 15.33 -13.91 23.43
N ALA A 145 15.85 -12.86 22.82
CA ALA A 145 17.24 -12.78 22.35
C ALA A 145 18.09 -11.84 23.24
N ASP A 146 19.36 -12.25 23.48
CA ASP A 146 20.33 -11.44 24.23
C ASP A 146 20.95 -10.32 23.37
N THR A 147 20.80 -10.38 22.05
CA THR A 147 21.35 -9.41 21.09
C THR A 147 20.26 -8.89 20.15
N PRO A 148 20.45 -7.73 19.49
CA PRO A 148 19.46 -7.17 18.58
C PRO A 148 19.42 -7.94 17.24
N VAL A 149 19.13 -9.23 17.29
CA VAL A 149 19.14 -10.16 16.13
C VAL A 149 18.31 -9.69 14.94
N LEU A 150 17.21 -8.97 15.19
CA LEU A 150 16.37 -8.44 14.13
C LEU A 150 17.02 -7.22 13.45
N GLN A 151 17.76 -6.40 14.19
CA GLN A 151 18.59 -5.33 13.60
C GLN A 151 19.73 -5.95 12.76
N GLU A 152 20.40 -6.95 13.29
CA GLU A 152 21.48 -7.66 12.59
C GLU A 152 20.98 -8.34 11.30
N ALA A 153 19.72 -8.77 11.26
CA ALA A 153 19.11 -9.37 10.07
C ALA A 153 18.79 -8.34 8.97
N ILE A 154 18.27 -7.15 9.34
CA ILE A 154 17.78 -6.20 8.36
C ILE A 154 18.89 -5.31 7.78
N LEU A 155 19.89 -4.91 8.56
CA LEU A 155 20.94 -3.98 8.13
C LEU A 155 21.73 -4.46 6.90
N PRO A 156 22.14 -5.74 6.77
CA PRO A 156 22.79 -6.21 5.54
C PRO A 156 21.93 -6.01 4.30
N LYS A 157 20.62 -6.24 4.41
CA LYS A 157 19.70 -6.08 3.28
C LYS A 157 19.51 -4.61 2.90
N LEU A 158 19.41 -3.70 3.85
CA LEU A 158 19.34 -2.27 3.55
C LEU A 158 20.63 -1.77 2.87
N ARG A 159 21.79 -2.31 3.27
CA ARG A 159 23.09 -2.00 2.63
C ARG A 159 23.17 -2.52 1.20
N GLU A 160 22.65 -3.73 0.96
CA GLU A 160 22.54 -4.34 -0.36
C GLU A 160 21.67 -3.46 -1.28
N LEU A 161 20.45 -3.10 -0.83
CA LEU A 161 19.54 -2.25 -1.59
C LEU A 161 20.16 -0.88 -1.91
N LEU A 162 20.89 -0.25 -0.98
CA LEU A 162 21.62 0.99 -1.27
C LEU A 162 22.70 0.78 -2.35
N GLY A 163 23.36 -0.39 -2.33
CA GLY A 163 24.33 -0.75 -3.37
C GLY A 163 23.70 -0.89 -4.75
N GLU A 164 22.55 -1.56 -4.82
CA GLU A 164 21.76 -1.72 -6.06
C GLU A 164 21.33 -0.35 -6.62
N LEU A 165 20.76 0.51 -5.76
CA LEU A 165 20.36 1.87 -6.15
C LEU A 165 21.53 2.69 -6.70
N ALA A 166 22.67 2.67 -6.01
CA ALA A 166 23.85 3.41 -6.43
C ALA A 166 24.43 2.87 -7.77
N GLN A 167 24.43 1.54 -7.93
CA GLN A 167 24.86 0.89 -9.15
C GLN A 167 23.96 1.23 -10.34
N GLU A 168 22.63 1.19 -10.16
CA GLU A 168 21.65 1.51 -11.20
C GLU A 168 21.77 2.96 -11.65
N ALA A 169 21.95 3.88 -10.69
CA ALA A 169 22.11 5.30 -10.96
C ALA A 169 23.54 5.69 -11.43
N GLY A 170 24.50 4.77 -11.35
CA GLY A 170 25.88 5.04 -11.74
C GLY A 170 26.63 6.01 -10.82
N ILE A 171 26.33 6.02 -9.52
CA ILE A 171 26.94 6.89 -8.51
C ILE A 171 27.70 6.08 -7.46
N ASP A 172 28.57 6.76 -6.68
CA ASP A 172 29.18 6.18 -5.47
C ASP A 172 28.21 6.34 -4.29
N GLN A 173 28.04 5.28 -3.49
CA GLN A 173 27.21 5.33 -2.25
C GLN A 173 27.64 6.46 -1.31
N ASN A 174 28.93 6.82 -1.29
CA ASN A 174 29.43 7.95 -0.50
C ASN A 174 28.93 9.33 -0.97
N GLU A 175 28.26 9.42 -2.11
CA GLU A 175 27.62 10.65 -2.57
C GLU A 175 26.24 10.84 -1.95
N ILE A 176 25.64 9.77 -1.39
CA ILE A 176 24.36 9.83 -0.67
C ILE A 176 24.59 10.47 0.70
N ARG A 177 23.91 11.57 0.98
CA ARG A 177 24.11 12.38 2.18
C ARG A 177 22.98 12.29 3.21
N LEU A 178 21.81 11.83 2.80
CA LEU A 178 20.65 11.71 3.65
C LEU A 178 19.86 10.47 3.26
N VAL A 179 19.36 9.75 4.27
CA VAL A 179 18.41 8.66 4.11
C VAL A 179 17.20 8.94 4.99
N SER A 180 16.00 8.92 4.42
CA SER A 180 14.73 9.01 5.14
C SER A 180 14.10 7.62 5.25
N MET A 181 13.52 7.29 6.40
CA MET A 181 12.91 5.99 6.64
C MET A 181 11.51 6.12 7.24
N VAL A 182 10.57 5.39 6.66
CA VAL A 182 9.26 5.11 7.24
C VAL A 182 9.15 3.63 7.57
N GLY A 183 8.18 3.30 8.39
CA GLY A 183 7.81 1.94 8.79
C GLY A 183 6.89 1.99 9.99
N ASN A 184 6.23 0.90 10.31
CA ASN A 184 5.41 0.86 11.51
C ASN A 184 6.28 0.97 12.78
N THR A 185 5.64 1.27 13.90
CA THR A 185 6.35 1.55 15.16
C THR A 185 7.28 0.41 15.57
N ALA A 186 6.88 -0.85 15.38
CA ALA A 186 7.72 -1.99 15.71
C ALA A 186 8.94 -2.10 14.79
N MET A 187 8.76 -1.87 13.48
CA MET A 187 9.88 -1.87 12.53
C MET A 187 10.92 -0.81 12.89
N HIS A 188 10.50 0.38 13.36
CA HIS A 188 11.43 1.39 13.87
C HIS A 188 12.21 0.91 15.08
N HIS A 189 11.56 0.27 16.07
CA HIS A 189 12.23 -0.27 17.25
C HIS A 189 13.25 -1.37 16.88
N LEU A 190 12.82 -2.31 16.03
CA LEU A 190 13.65 -3.43 15.61
C LEU A 190 14.84 -2.99 14.74
N LEU A 191 14.63 -2.01 13.85
CA LEU A 191 15.69 -1.41 13.04
C LEU A 191 16.75 -0.71 13.88
N LEU A 192 16.31 0.03 14.89
CA LEU A 192 17.20 0.84 15.74
C LEU A 192 17.78 0.04 16.93
N GLY A 193 17.43 -1.24 17.07
CA GLY A 193 17.86 -2.08 18.19
C GLY A 193 17.30 -1.62 19.54
N ILE A 194 16.12 -0.99 19.53
CA ILE A 194 15.46 -0.48 20.74
C ILE A 194 14.48 -1.53 21.26
N ASP A 195 14.41 -1.66 22.57
CA ASP A 195 13.53 -2.63 23.24
C ASP A 195 12.07 -2.48 22.79
N PRO A 196 11.47 -3.49 22.13
CA PRO A 196 10.10 -3.42 21.65
C PRO A 196 9.05 -3.89 22.67
N ARG A 197 9.46 -4.39 23.86
CA ARG A 197 8.53 -4.93 24.89
C ARG A 197 7.38 -4.00 25.26
N PRO A 198 7.58 -2.66 25.37
CA PRO A 198 6.48 -1.76 25.68
C PRO A 198 5.37 -1.73 24.64
N LEU A 199 5.63 -2.19 23.41
CA LEU A 199 4.60 -2.26 22.37
C LEU A 199 3.57 -3.37 22.59
N VAL A 200 3.94 -4.44 23.31
CA VAL A 200 3.07 -5.59 23.60
C VAL A 200 2.68 -5.71 25.07
N THR A 201 3.08 -4.72 25.86
CA THR A 201 2.77 -4.66 27.30
C THR A 201 1.94 -3.40 27.59
N PRO A 202 0.79 -3.53 28.27
CA PRO A 202 0.00 -2.35 28.62
C PRO A 202 0.85 -1.31 29.38
N PRO A 203 0.75 -0.03 29.07
CA PRO A 203 -0.26 0.66 28.22
C PRO A 203 0.11 0.76 26.72
N TYR A 204 0.92 -0.13 26.17
CA TYR A 204 1.30 -0.21 24.74
C TYR A 204 2.02 1.06 24.23
N MET A 205 2.84 1.65 25.07
CA MET A 205 3.53 2.92 24.79
C MET A 205 4.89 2.67 24.12
N PRO A 206 5.12 3.22 22.92
CA PRO A 206 6.40 3.05 22.25
C PRO A 206 7.52 3.83 22.97
N ASN A 207 8.73 3.27 22.98
CA ASN A 207 9.92 3.98 23.46
C ASN A 207 10.33 5.14 22.55
N ILE A 208 9.92 5.10 21.28
CA ILE A 208 10.19 6.16 20.32
C ILE A 208 8.87 6.62 19.71
N ARG A 209 8.51 7.88 19.92
CA ARG A 209 7.39 8.54 19.23
C ARG A 209 7.87 9.66 18.34
N GLN A 210 8.89 10.39 18.77
CA GLN A 210 9.41 11.54 18.03
C GLN A 210 10.23 11.12 16.81
N ALA A 211 10.28 11.99 15.83
CA ALA A 211 11.20 11.87 14.70
C ALA A 211 12.65 11.89 15.18
N LEU A 212 13.52 11.17 14.49
CA LEU A 212 14.93 11.09 14.82
C LEU A 212 15.80 11.53 13.65
N GLU A 213 16.86 12.27 13.96
CA GLU A 213 17.99 12.49 13.06
C GLU A 213 19.24 11.90 13.71
N LEU A 214 19.83 10.89 13.06
CA LEU A 214 20.95 10.12 13.58
C LEU A 214 22.10 10.13 12.56
N PRO A 215 23.37 10.00 13.01
CA PRO A 215 24.46 9.68 12.09
C PRO A 215 24.17 8.34 11.37
N ALA A 216 24.17 8.34 10.05
CA ALA A 216 23.85 7.15 9.26
C ALA A 216 25.02 6.16 9.15
N ALA A 217 26.26 6.64 9.16
CA ALA A 217 27.46 5.84 8.91
C ALA A 217 27.62 4.56 9.77
N PRO A 218 27.18 4.49 11.05
CA PRO A 218 27.23 3.24 11.81
C PRO A 218 26.32 2.15 11.24
N MET A 219 25.25 2.49 10.56
CA MET A 219 24.24 1.57 10.05
C MET A 219 24.34 1.37 8.53
N LEU A 220 24.59 2.43 7.77
CA LEU A 220 24.49 2.45 6.31
C LEU A 220 25.80 2.94 5.66
N PRO A 221 26.24 2.32 4.54
CA PRO A 221 27.45 2.68 3.83
C PRO A 221 27.21 3.89 2.90
N ILE A 222 26.88 5.03 3.47
CA ILE A 222 26.73 6.31 2.76
C ILE A 222 27.84 7.26 3.20
N HIS A 223 27.78 8.51 2.77
CA HIS A 223 28.74 9.52 3.16
C HIS A 223 29.01 9.51 4.68
N PRO A 224 30.28 9.59 5.16
CA PRO A 224 30.60 9.52 6.60
C PRO A 224 29.88 10.57 7.47
N GLY A 225 29.57 11.74 6.92
CA GLY A 225 28.74 12.75 7.57
C GLY A 225 27.27 12.70 7.16
N GLY A 226 26.80 11.56 6.63
CA GLY A 226 25.41 11.38 6.22
C GLY A 226 24.46 11.24 7.40
N VAL A 227 23.21 11.60 7.18
CA VAL A 227 22.14 11.65 8.18
C VAL A 227 21.08 10.60 7.86
N LEU A 228 20.62 9.90 8.88
CA LEU A 228 19.44 9.04 8.87
C LEU A 228 18.29 9.81 9.53
N ARG A 229 17.23 10.08 8.79
CA ARG A 229 15.94 10.57 9.27
C ARG A 229 14.98 9.41 9.46
N VAL A 230 14.44 9.25 10.64
CA VAL A 230 13.35 8.30 10.92
C VAL A 230 12.11 9.12 11.22
N LEU A 231 11.02 8.87 10.50
CA LEU A 231 9.78 9.62 10.69
C LEU A 231 9.17 9.30 12.08
N PRO A 232 8.37 10.23 12.64
CA PRO A 232 7.76 10.03 13.95
C PRO A 232 6.67 8.94 13.91
N ASN A 233 6.40 8.35 15.08
CA ASN A 233 5.27 7.46 15.29
C ASN A 233 4.16 8.19 16.05
N ILE A 234 2.88 7.86 15.76
CA ILE A 234 1.73 8.40 16.48
C ILE A 234 1.51 7.60 17.76
N ALA A 235 1.54 6.26 17.67
CA ALA A 235 1.28 5.35 18.78
C ALA A 235 2.01 4.01 18.61
N GLY A 236 1.74 3.05 19.51
CA GLY A 236 2.37 1.72 19.47
C GLY A 236 2.09 0.93 18.19
N PHE A 237 0.93 1.14 17.58
CA PHE A 237 0.51 0.44 16.35
C PHE A 237 0.19 1.40 15.19
N VAL A 238 0.46 2.69 15.31
CA VAL A 238 0.34 3.67 14.22
C VAL A 238 1.69 4.36 14.07
N GLY A 239 2.40 3.99 13.03
CA GLY A 239 3.82 4.27 12.86
C GLY A 239 4.15 5.41 11.89
N GLY A 240 5.44 5.47 11.59
CA GLY A 240 5.99 6.43 10.63
C GLY A 240 5.55 6.18 9.19
N ASP A 241 5.10 4.97 8.85
CA ASP A 241 4.45 4.63 7.58
C ASP A 241 3.13 5.40 7.41
N THR A 242 2.25 5.34 8.42
CA THR A 242 1.01 6.13 8.44
C THR A 242 1.29 7.63 8.36
N VAL A 243 2.30 8.12 9.09
CA VAL A 243 2.73 9.53 9.01
C VAL A 243 3.30 9.86 7.62
N GLY A 244 4.02 8.93 7.01
CA GLY A 244 4.46 9.02 5.62
C GLY A 244 3.29 9.17 4.66
N CYS A 245 2.27 8.30 4.77
CA CYS A 245 1.04 8.40 3.98
C CYS A 245 0.37 9.77 4.16
N MET A 246 0.20 10.23 5.40
CA MET A 246 -0.37 11.56 5.69
C MET A 246 0.44 12.69 5.07
N THR A 247 1.77 12.56 5.09
CA THR A 247 2.69 13.56 4.49
C THR A 247 2.56 13.58 2.97
N ALA A 248 2.43 12.41 2.35
CA ALA A 248 2.29 12.27 0.90
C ALA A 248 1.00 12.91 0.37
N VAL A 249 -0.11 12.73 1.07
CA VAL A 249 -1.42 13.30 0.68
C VAL A 249 -1.66 14.71 1.20
N ASP A 250 -0.66 15.31 1.85
CA ASP A 250 -0.75 16.65 2.47
C ASP A 250 -1.93 16.80 3.44
N PHE A 251 -2.15 15.77 4.26
CA PHE A 251 -3.37 15.59 5.08
C PHE A 251 -3.68 16.79 5.98
N GLY A 252 -2.67 17.47 6.50
CA GLY A 252 -2.83 18.67 7.35
C GLY A 252 -3.43 19.87 6.63
N ASN A 253 -3.47 19.88 5.30
CA ASN A 253 -4.05 20.94 4.48
C ASN A 253 -5.40 20.55 3.85
N LEU A 254 -5.97 19.36 4.21
CA LEU A 254 -7.28 18.94 3.74
C LEU A 254 -8.41 19.60 4.55
N ASP A 255 -9.17 20.47 3.91
CA ASP A 255 -10.28 21.21 4.57
C ASP A 255 -11.52 20.34 4.81
N ARG A 256 -11.68 19.25 4.04
CA ARG A 256 -12.83 18.35 4.10
C ARG A 256 -12.52 17.13 4.95
N LEU A 257 -13.57 16.45 5.40
CA LEU A 257 -13.44 15.18 6.13
C LEU A 257 -12.96 14.09 5.17
N ASN A 258 -11.79 13.51 5.49
CA ASN A 258 -11.17 12.45 4.70
C ASN A 258 -10.89 11.25 5.60
N LEU A 259 -11.05 10.07 5.01
CA LEU A 259 -10.64 8.80 5.60
C LEU A 259 -9.46 8.26 4.79
N MET A 260 -8.34 8.03 5.44
CA MET A 260 -7.20 7.30 4.87
C MET A 260 -7.12 5.93 5.50
N ILE A 261 -6.95 4.89 4.70
CA ILE A 261 -6.83 3.50 5.16
C ILE A 261 -5.59 2.90 4.49
N ASP A 262 -4.70 2.35 5.29
CA ASP A 262 -3.62 1.48 4.84
C ASP A 262 -3.96 0.05 5.25
N ILE A 263 -4.20 -0.82 4.27
CA ILE A 263 -4.66 -2.19 4.50
C ILE A 263 -3.49 -3.15 4.30
N GLY A 264 -2.90 -3.58 5.41
CA GLY A 264 -1.91 -4.65 5.49
C GLY A 264 -2.38 -5.77 6.42
N THR A 265 -1.44 -6.33 7.19
CA THR A 265 -1.75 -7.27 8.29
C THR A 265 -2.59 -6.60 9.38
N ASN A 266 -2.39 -5.31 9.61
CA ASN A 266 -3.31 -4.44 10.34
C ASN A 266 -4.00 -3.50 9.34
N GLY A 267 -5.07 -2.82 9.80
CA GLY A 267 -5.68 -1.71 9.09
C GLY A 267 -5.40 -0.42 9.84
N GLU A 268 -4.40 0.34 9.42
CA GLU A 268 -4.14 1.67 9.96
C GLU A 268 -5.06 2.68 9.29
N MET A 269 -5.76 3.48 10.10
CA MET A 269 -6.73 4.44 9.59
C MET A 269 -6.50 5.82 10.17
N VAL A 270 -6.77 6.84 9.36
CA VAL A 270 -6.81 8.26 9.80
C VAL A 270 -8.09 8.87 9.28
N LEU A 271 -8.92 9.40 10.18
CA LEU A 271 -10.16 10.11 9.85
C LEU A 271 -10.08 11.54 10.38
N GLY A 272 -10.40 12.51 9.54
CA GLY A 272 -10.45 13.90 9.96
C GLY A 272 -10.25 14.91 8.85
N THR A 273 -9.97 16.12 9.29
CA THR A 273 -9.57 17.27 8.48
C THR A 273 -8.13 17.67 8.81
N GLY A 274 -7.59 18.67 8.11
CA GLY A 274 -6.29 19.24 8.44
C GLY A 274 -6.17 19.79 9.87
N SER A 275 -7.29 20.27 10.45
CA SER A 275 -7.30 20.87 11.78
C SER A 275 -7.67 19.92 12.92
N ARG A 276 -8.39 18.85 12.66
CA ARG A 276 -8.79 17.84 13.65
C ARG A 276 -8.80 16.46 13.02
N ARG A 277 -8.00 15.55 13.53
CA ARG A 277 -7.87 14.18 13.00
C ARG A 277 -7.54 13.20 14.10
N ILE A 278 -8.00 11.99 13.89
CA ILE A 278 -7.74 10.83 14.75
C ILE A 278 -7.13 9.72 13.92
N ALA A 279 -6.32 8.89 14.53
CA ALA A 279 -5.77 7.68 13.93
C ALA A 279 -6.04 6.48 14.82
N CYS A 280 -6.24 5.32 14.22
CA CYS A 280 -6.35 4.05 14.91
C CYS A 280 -5.67 2.93 14.11
N SER A 281 -5.52 1.78 14.74
CA SER A 281 -5.09 0.55 14.08
C SER A 281 -6.02 -0.58 14.49
N THR A 282 -6.48 -1.37 13.53
CA THR A 282 -7.29 -2.56 13.73
C THR A 282 -6.50 -3.82 13.41
N ALA A 283 -6.71 -4.88 14.17
CA ALA A 283 -6.13 -6.19 13.91
C ALA A 283 -6.95 -6.91 12.82
N ALA A 284 -6.87 -6.45 11.58
CA ALA A 284 -7.57 -7.05 10.45
C ALA A 284 -7.09 -8.49 10.16
N GLY A 285 -5.84 -8.79 10.48
CA GLY A 285 -5.21 -10.08 10.17
C GLY A 285 -4.78 -10.18 8.71
N PRO A 286 -3.98 -11.19 8.36
CA PRO A 286 -3.33 -11.28 7.06
C PRO A 286 -4.17 -11.99 5.98
N ALA A 287 -5.50 -12.02 6.10
CA ALA A 287 -6.37 -12.69 5.13
C ALA A 287 -6.20 -12.11 3.72
N PHE A 288 -6.18 -10.78 3.60
CA PHE A 288 -5.98 -10.10 2.32
C PHE A 288 -4.54 -10.12 1.81
N GLU A 289 -3.57 -10.58 2.62
CA GLU A 289 -2.22 -10.90 2.15
C GLU A 289 -2.10 -12.37 1.68
N GLY A 290 -3.21 -13.11 1.64
CA GLY A 290 -3.27 -14.53 1.26
C GLY A 290 -2.86 -15.49 2.37
N ALA A 291 -2.46 -15.01 3.53
CA ALA A 291 -2.18 -15.86 4.68
C ALA A 291 -3.47 -16.27 5.40
N LYS A 292 -3.46 -17.44 6.05
CA LYS A 292 -4.62 -18.10 6.67
C LYS A 292 -5.74 -18.55 5.72
N ILE A 293 -5.68 -18.22 4.45
CA ILE A 293 -6.59 -18.69 3.41
C ILE A 293 -6.04 -19.99 2.83
N SER A 294 -6.87 -21.01 2.70
CA SER A 294 -6.45 -22.39 2.34
C SER A 294 -5.65 -22.46 1.05
N MET A 295 -6.08 -21.71 0.03
CA MET A 295 -5.37 -21.56 -1.24
C MET A 295 -4.98 -20.11 -1.51
N GLY A 296 -4.78 -19.34 -0.43
CA GLY A 296 -4.30 -17.98 -0.48
C GLY A 296 -2.83 -17.90 -0.90
N MET A 297 -2.50 -16.88 -1.68
CA MET A 297 -1.13 -16.58 -2.05
C MET A 297 -0.95 -15.07 -2.25
N ARG A 298 0.29 -14.63 -2.28
CA ARG A 298 0.60 -13.24 -2.63
C ARG A 298 0.35 -12.98 -4.11
N GLY A 299 0.21 -11.71 -4.48
CA GLY A 299 0.13 -11.28 -5.86
C GLY A 299 1.40 -11.64 -6.63
N SER A 300 1.41 -12.82 -7.25
CA SER A 300 2.51 -13.37 -8.03
C SER A 300 1.98 -14.19 -9.21
N PRO A 301 2.79 -14.55 -10.21
CA PRO A 301 2.33 -15.30 -11.37
C PRO A 301 1.56 -16.58 -10.99
N GLY A 302 0.35 -16.73 -11.56
CA GLY A 302 -0.60 -17.80 -11.25
C GLY A 302 -1.55 -17.52 -10.08
N ALA A 303 -1.47 -16.35 -9.42
CA ALA A 303 -2.49 -15.94 -8.48
C ALA A 303 -3.74 -15.43 -9.22
N ILE A 304 -4.92 -15.90 -8.83
CA ILE A 304 -6.18 -15.27 -9.24
C ILE A 304 -6.25 -13.93 -8.54
N ASP A 305 -6.22 -12.84 -9.31
CA ASP A 305 -6.18 -11.46 -8.82
C ASP A 305 -7.49 -10.70 -9.03
N HIS A 306 -8.37 -11.18 -9.92
CA HIS A 306 -9.70 -10.65 -10.13
C HIS A 306 -10.70 -11.75 -10.45
N THR A 307 -11.93 -11.60 -9.94
CA THR A 307 -13.09 -12.38 -10.37
C THR A 307 -14.28 -11.47 -10.65
N TRP A 308 -15.15 -11.87 -11.57
CA TRP A 308 -16.35 -11.13 -11.92
C TRP A 308 -17.43 -12.07 -12.49
N ILE A 309 -18.67 -11.60 -12.54
CA ILE A 309 -19.80 -12.29 -13.14
C ILE A 309 -20.00 -11.78 -14.56
N GLU A 310 -20.06 -12.71 -15.53
CA GLU A 310 -20.36 -12.43 -16.92
C GLU A 310 -21.38 -13.44 -17.42
N ASP A 311 -22.53 -12.99 -17.92
CA ASP A 311 -23.65 -13.84 -18.36
C ASP A 311 -24.09 -14.88 -17.30
N GLY A 312 -24.12 -14.48 -16.03
CA GLY A 312 -24.46 -15.34 -14.89
C GLY A 312 -23.41 -16.39 -14.53
N ASN A 313 -22.21 -16.32 -15.10
CA ASN A 313 -21.10 -17.23 -14.83
C ASN A 313 -19.93 -16.51 -14.20
N LEU A 314 -19.31 -17.13 -13.21
CA LEU A 314 -18.08 -16.63 -12.61
C LEU A 314 -16.92 -16.70 -13.62
N ARG A 315 -16.23 -15.58 -13.79
CA ARG A 315 -14.99 -15.44 -14.56
C ARG A 315 -13.86 -15.05 -13.64
N TRP A 316 -12.64 -15.30 -14.08
CA TRP A 316 -11.44 -14.98 -13.33
C TRP A 316 -10.27 -14.60 -14.24
N HIS A 317 -9.32 -13.89 -13.65
CA HIS A 317 -8.05 -13.54 -14.28
C HIS A 317 -6.91 -13.97 -13.35
N THR A 318 -5.73 -14.29 -13.93
CA THR A 318 -4.52 -14.61 -13.18
C THR A 318 -3.39 -13.68 -13.55
N ILE A 319 -2.59 -13.32 -12.57
CA ILE A 319 -1.35 -12.54 -12.79
C ILE A 319 -0.44 -13.35 -13.73
N GLY A 320 0.03 -12.68 -14.80
CA GLY A 320 0.93 -13.27 -15.79
C GLY A 320 0.26 -14.23 -16.78
N GLY A 321 -1.06 -14.47 -16.69
CA GLY A 321 -1.78 -15.41 -17.57
C GLY A 321 -1.37 -16.86 -17.37
N GLU A 322 -0.77 -17.20 -16.21
CA GLU A 322 -0.39 -18.57 -15.87
C GLU A 322 -1.60 -19.38 -15.36
N GLU A 323 -1.44 -20.71 -15.32
CA GLU A 323 -2.41 -21.60 -14.70
C GLU A 323 -2.67 -21.21 -13.24
N PRO A 324 -3.95 -21.18 -12.78
CA PRO A 324 -4.30 -20.80 -11.42
C PRO A 324 -3.67 -21.72 -10.37
N LYS A 325 -2.87 -21.14 -9.47
CA LYS A 325 -2.21 -21.85 -8.36
C LYS A 325 -2.86 -21.55 -7.01
N GLY A 326 -3.51 -20.38 -6.91
CA GLY A 326 -4.16 -19.88 -5.70
C GLY A 326 -4.83 -18.55 -5.97
N ILE A 327 -5.23 -17.85 -4.90
CA ILE A 327 -5.95 -16.59 -4.96
C ILE A 327 -5.23 -15.54 -4.10
N CYS A 328 -5.01 -14.32 -4.62
CA CYS A 328 -4.48 -13.23 -3.82
C CYS A 328 -5.61 -12.37 -3.22
N GLY A 329 -5.25 -11.39 -2.41
CA GLY A 329 -6.22 -10.61 -1.63
C GLY A 329 -7.29 -9.92 -2.47
N SER A 330 -6.93 -9.31 -3.60
CA SER A 330 -7.89 -8.65 -4.49
C SER A 330 -8.85 -9.66 -5.13
N GLY A 331 -8.33 -10.78 -5.63
CA GLY A 331 -9.16 -11.84 -6.17
C GLY A 331 -10.07 -12.49 -5.11
N LEU A 332 -9.58 -12.64 -3.87
CA LEU A 332 -10.37 -13.16 -2.74
C LEU A 332 -11.55 -12.24 -2.42
N LEU A 333 -11.29 -10.93 -2.37
CA LEU A 333 -12.31 -9.92 -2.13
C LEU A 333 -13.40 -9.98 -3.21
N ASP A 334 -12.99 -9.97 -4.48
CA ASP A 334 -13.90 -10.06 -5.63
C ASP A 334 -14.68 -11.37 -5.63
N LEU A 335 -14.02 -12.50 -5.30
CA LEU A 335 -14.69 -13.80 -5.26
C LEU A 335 -15.79 -13.83 -4.21
N VAL A 336 -15.54 -13.34 -3.00
CA VAL A 336 -16.55 -13.29 -1.94
C VAL A 336 -17.74 -12.41 -2.36
N ALA A 337 -17.48 -11.24 -2.96
CA ALA A 337 -18.54 -10.40 -3.52
C ALA A 337 -19.36 -11.13 -4.60
N CYS A 338 -18.68 -11.79 -5.54
CA CYS A 338 -19.37 -12.58 -6.56
C CYS A 338 -20.21 -13.74 -6.00
N LEU A 339 -19.75 -14.41 -4.93
CA LEU A 339 -20.49 -15.50 -4.30
C LEU A 339 -21.75 -15.02 -3.60
N LEU A 340 -21.73 -13.81 -3.01
CA LEU A 340 -22.91 -13.15 -2.47
C LEU A 340 -23.91 -12.80 -3.57
N ASP A 341 -23.45 -12.23 -4.68
CA ASP A 341 -24.31 -11.84 -5.82
C ASP A 341 -24.91 -13.06 -6.56
N LEU A 342 -24.24 -14.22 -6.48
CA LEU A 342 -24.73 -15.50 -7.03
C LEU A 342 -25.58 -16.31 -6.03
N GLU A 343 -25.85 -15.76 -4.84
CA GLU A 343 -26.57 -16.44 -3.75
C GLU A 343 -25.94 -17.80 -3.34
N ILE A 344 -24.64 -18.00 -3.60
CA ILE A 344 -23.87 -19.18 -3.17
C ILE A 344 -23.38 -19.01 -1.73
N LEU A 345 -23.13 -17.78 -1.34
CA LEU A 345 -22.78 -17.36 0.01
C LEU A 345 -23.92 -16.50 0.53
N ASP A 346 -24.41 -16.77 1.74
CA ASP A 346 -25.40 -15.90 2.37
C ASP A 346 -24.76 -14.76 3.20
N GLU A 347 -25.56 -13.81 3.65
CA GLU A 347 -25.11 -12.63 4.39
C GLU A 347 -24.48 -13.01 5.74
N SER A 348 -24.91 -14.10 6.37
CA SER A 348 -24.28 -14.62 7.58
C SER A 348 -22.88 -15.20 7.34
N GLY A 349 -22.49 -15.31 6.08
CA GLY A 349 -21.24 -15.93 5.63
C GLY A 349 -21.31 -17.47 5.67
N TYR A 350 -22.50 -18.05 5.57
CA TYR A 350 -22.64 -19.50 5.47
C TYR A 350 -22.44 -19.96 4.04
N LEU A 351 -21.49 -20.88 3.85
CA LEU A 351 -21.17 -21.55 2.60
C LEU A 351 -21.51 -23.04 2.75
N GLU A 352 -22.51 -23.53 2.02
CA GLU A 352 -23.03 -24.89 2.20
C GLU A 352 -21.95 -25.96 1.93
N GLU A 353 -21.17 -25.79 0.87
CA GLU A 353 -20.06 -26.66 0.49
C GLU A 353 -18.84 -25.85 0.09
N THR A 354 -17.66 -26.49 0.14
CA THR A 354 -16.44 -25.87 -0.40
C THR A 354 -16.64 -25.49 -1.86
N PHE A 355 -16.51 -24.21 -2.16
CA PHE A 355 -16.66 -23.69 -3.52
C PHE A 355 -15.36 -23.82 -4.29
N THR A 356 -15.40 -24.44 -5.47
CA THR A 356 -14.26 -24.52 -6.39
C THR A 356 -14.51 -23.58 -7.57
N ILE A 357 -13.56 -22.69 -7.83
CA ILE A 357 -13.64 -21.74 -8.95
C ILE A 357 -13.70 -22.54 -10.27
N PRO A 358 -14.73 -22.33 -11.11
CA PRO A 358 -14.91 -23.09 -12.35
C PRO A 358 -13.68 -23.09 -13.26
N GLY A 359 -13.27 -24.27 -13.71
CA GLY A 359 -12.11 -24.43 -14.60
C GLY A 359 -10.75 -24.40 -13.91
N THR A 360 -10.70 -24.40 -12.56
CA THR A 360 -9.47 -24.38 -11.77
C THR A 360 -9.47 -25.46 -10.68
N ALA A 361 -8.34 -25.62 -10.00
CA ALA A 361 -8.24 -26.38 -8.75
C ALA A 361 -8.37 -25.48 -7.50
N VAL A 362 -8.52 -24.17 -7.67
CA VAL A 362 -8.57 -23.21 -6.57
C VAL A 362 -9.95 -23.25 -5.92
N SER A 363 -9.97 -23.42 -4.60
CA SER A 363 -11.20 -23.53 -3.83
C SER A 363 -11.20 -22.62 -2.62
N LEU A 364 -12.40 -22.26 -2.17
CA LEU A 364 -12.68 -21.44 -0.98
C LEU A 364 -13.52 -22.27 0.00
N THR A 365 -13.10 -22.32 1.25
CA THR A 365 -13.76 -23.08 2.32
C THR A 365 -14.53 -22.16 3.25
N GLN A 366 -15.46 -22.74 4.05
CA GLN A 366 -16.15 -21.99 5.10
C GLN A 366 -15.17 -21.29 6.08
N LYS A 367 -14.01 -21.93 6.34
CA LYS A 367 -12.98 -21.32 7.19
C LYS A 367 -12.38 -20.07 6.55
N ASP A 368 -12.16 -20.09 5.24
CA ASP A 368 -11.62 -18.95 4.51
C ASP A 368 -12.60 -17.77 4.55
N ILE A 369 -13.91 -18.05 4.40
CA ILE A 369 -14.96 -17.04 4.55
C ILE A 369 -14.91 -16.40 5.95
N ARG A 370 -14.73 -17.19 7.02
CA ARG A 370 -14.59 -16.65 8.38
C ARG A 370 -13.38 -15.73 8.53
N GLU A 371 -12.24 -16.05 7.92
CA GLU A 371 -11.06 -15.14 7.95
C GLU A 371 -11.36 -13.83 7.22
N VAL A 372 -12.11 -13.85 6.10
CA VAL A 372 -12.55 -12.64 5.40
C VAL A 372 -13.51 -11.83 6.25
N GLN A 373 -14.51 -12.47 6.90
CA GLN A 373 -15.44 -11.79 7.80
C GLN A 373 -14.73 -11.08 8.95
N LEU A 374 -13.74 -11.74 9.57
CA LEU A 374 -12.97 -11.14 10.67
C LEU A 374 -12.17 -9.93 10.19
N ALA A 375 -11.52 -10.05 9.02
CA ALA A 375 -10.71 -8.97 8.46
C ALA A 375 -11.55 -7.74 8.08
N LYS A 376 -12.66 -7.96 7.35
CA LYS A 376 -13.53 -6.86 6.92
C LYS A 376 -14.25 -6.21 8.09
N ALA A 377 -14.69 -6.99 9.09
CA ALA A 377 -15.35 -6.48 10.27
C ALA A 377 -14.43 -5.59 11.12
N ALA A 378 -13.15 -5.93 11.24
CA ALA A 378 -12.18 -5.11 11.95
C ALA A 378 -12.03 -3.71 11.30
N ILE A 379 -11.96 -3.65 9.97
CA ILE A 379 -11.86 -2.39 9.23
C ILE A 379 -13.16 -1.60 9.38
N ARG A 380 -14.32 -2.23 9.15
CA ARG A 380 -15.63 -1.58 9.23
C ARG A 380 -15.90 -1.01 10.62
N ALA A 381 -15.71 -1.80 11.67
CA ALA A 381 -15.88 -1.36 13.05
C ALA A 381 -14.94 -0.19 13.41
N GLY A 382 -13.72 -0.22 12.90
CA GLY A 382 -12.79 0.90 13.07
C GLY A 382 -13.32 2.20 12.45
N ILE A 383 -13.82 2.15 11.22
CA ILE A 383 -14.41 3.30 10.52
C ILE A 383 -15.59 3.87 11.32
N GLU A 384 -16.51 3.01 11.72
CA GLU A 384 -17.71 3.42 12.48
C GLU A 384 -17.36 4.04 13.82
N LEU A 385 -16.46 3.41 14.58
CA LEU A 385 -16.06 3.95 15.87
C LEU A 385 -15.31 5.28 15.75
N MET A 386 -14.52 5.46 14.70
CA MET A 386 -13.90 6.76 14.41
C MET A 386 -14.94 7.83 14.08
N CYS A 387 -15.97 7.50 13.31
CA CYS A 387 -17.09 8.39 13.03
C CYS A 387 -17.82 8.79 14.31
N VAL A 388 -18.17 7.81 15.16
CA VAL A 388 -18.81 8.06 16.47
C VAL A 388 -17.95 8.97 17.34
N HIS A 389 -16.62 8.73 17.41
CA HIS A 389 -15.71 9.53 18.23
C HIS A 389 -15.62 10.99 17.77
N LEU A 390 -15.63 11.23 16.46
CA LEU A 390 -15.63 12.59 15.89
C LEU A 390 -17.02 13.24 15.89
N GLY A 391 -18.09 12.48 16.11
CA GLY A 391 -19.46 12.95 16.04
C GLY A 391 -19.93 13.23 14.61
N VAL A 392 -19.48 12.43 13.65
CA VAL A 392 -19.82 12.50 12.23
C VAL A 392 -20.46 11.19 11.76
N GLN A 393 -21.06 11.21 10.57
CA GLN A 393 -21.59 10.02 9.92
C GLN A 393 -20.70 9.60 8.74
N PRO A 394 -20.71 8.32 8.30
CA PRO A 394 -19.95 7.90 7.11
C PRO A 394 -20.24 8.76 5.88
N GLU A 395 -21.46 9.22 5.69
CA GLU A 395 -21.90 10.09 4.58
C GLU A 395 -21.17 11.44 4.56
N ASP A 396 -20.66 11.91 5.70
CA ASP A 396 -19.92 13.17 5.81
C ASP A 396 -18.50 13.04 5.23
N ILE A 397 -17.97 11.83 5.08
CA ILE A 397 -16.64 11.56 4.54
C ILE A 397 -16.62 11.88 3.05
N GLN A 398 -15.78 12.81 2.63
CA GLN A 398 -15.73 13.33 1.26
C GLN A 398 -14.76 12.56 0.37
N SER A 399 -13.79 11.86 0.94
CA SER A 399 -12.83 11.04 0.20
C SER A 399 -12.31 9.91 1.07
N VAL A 400 -12.14 8.73 0.47
CA VAL A 400 -11.50 7.56 1.08
C VAL A 400 -10.20 7.31 0.31
N LEU A 401 -9.07 7.45 0.98
CA LEU A 401 -7.73 7.31 0.42
C LEU A 401 -7.18 5.93 0.81
N LEU A 402 -7.04 5.03 -0.16
CA LEU A 402 -6.55 3.68 0.07
C LEU A 402 -5.06 3.60 -0.21
N ALA A 403 -4.27 3.40 0.84
CA ALA A 403 -2.83 3.19 0.77
C ALA A 403 -2.47 1.70 0.70
N GLY A 404 -1.22 1.43 0.38
CA GLY A 404 -0.65 0.10 0.34
C GLY A 404 -0.94 -0.68 -0.94
N ALA A 405 -0.22 -1.78 -1.13
CA ALA A 405 -0.32 -2.58 -2.34
C ALA A 405 -1.73 -3.18 -2.51
N PHE A 406 -2.32 -3.69 -1.44
CA PHE A 406 -3.67 -4.26 -1.49
C PHE A 406 -4.71 -3.19 -1.88
N GLY A 407 -4.70 -2.03 -1.23
CA GLY A 407 -5.63 -0.93 -1.53
C GLY A 407 -5.53 -0.43 -2.97
N ASN A 408 -4.36 -0.55 -3.61
CA ASN A 408 -4.15 -0.15 -5.00
C ASN A 408 -4.77 -1.12 -6.02
N TYR A 409 -4.88 -2.41 -5.69
CA TYR A 409 -5.40 -3.45 -6.58
C TYR A 409 -6.82 -3.91 -6.25
N MET A 410 -7.34 -3.52 -5.10
CA MET A 410 -8.69 -3.84 -4.63
C MET A 410 -9.76 -3.18 -5.51
N ASP A 411 -10.82 -3.93 -5.86
CA ASP A 411 -12.01 -3.33 -6.47
C ASP A 411 -12.85 -2.65 -5.38
N PRO A 412 -13.09 -1.33 -5.47
CA PRO A 412 -13.93 -0.62 -4.51
C PRO A 412 -15.37 -1.16 -4.38
N ARG A 413 -15.93 -1.67 -5.48
CA ARG A 413 -17.27 -2.26 -5.47
C ARG A 413 -17.31 -3.52 -4.63
N SER A 414 -16.34 -4.41 -4.81
CA SER A 414 -16.22 -5.62 -4.01
C SER A 414 -16.03 -5.31 -2.53
N ALA A 415 -15.22 -4.28 -2.21
CA ALA A 415 -14.99 -3.84 -0.84
C ALA A 415 -16.27 -3.32 -0.15
N CYS A 416 -17.08 -2.56 -0.87
CA CYS A 416 -18.37 -2.08 -0.40
C CYS A 416 -19.40 -3.22 -0.32
N ARG A 417 -19.45 -4.11 -1.33
CA ARG A 417 -20.40 -5.23 -1.37
C ARG A 417 -20.25 -6.20 -0.20
N ILE A 418 -19.00 -6.48 0.21
CA ILE A 418 -18.77 -7.30 1.41
C ILE A 418 -18.92 -6.52 2.73
N GLY A 419 -19.18 -5.22 2.67
CA GLY A 419 -19.34 -4.36 3.84
C GLY A 419 -18.04 -4.02 4.57
N MET A 420 -16.90 -4.13 3.93
CA MET A 420 -15.61 -3.68 4.50
C MET A 420 -15.52 -2.16 4.57
N ILE A 421 -15.99 -1.48 3.54
CA ILE A 421 -16.14 -0.02 3.48
C ILE A 421 -17.63 0.28 3.35
N PRO A 422 -18.18 1.28 4.09
CA PRO A 422 -19.58 1.67 3.95
C PRO A 422 -19.96 1.91 2.46
N PRO A 423 -21.03 1.29 1.94
CA PRO A 423 -21.44 1.41 0.52
C PRO A 423 -21.60 2.85 0.04
N VAL A 424 -22.10 3.74 0.90
CA VAL A 424 -22.27 5.17 0.64
C VAL A 424 -20.95 5.89 0.24
N LEU A 425 -19.82 5.27 0.49
CA LEU A 425 -18.50 5.83 0.16
C LEU A 425 -17.94 5.34 -1.19
N LEU A 426 -18.64 4.48 -1.91
CA LEU A 426 -18.13 3.83 -3.14
C LEU A 426 -17.49 4.82 -4.13
N ASP A 427 -18.21 5.87 -4.49
CA ASP A 427 -17.76 6.86 -5.47
C ASP A 427 -16.64 7.80 -4.94
N ARG A 428 -16.31 7.70 -3.65
CA ARG A 428 -15.33 8.53 -2.95
C ARG A 428 -14.00 7.83 -2.74
N ILE A 429 -13.89 6.54 -3.10
CA ILE A 429 -12.70 5.72 -2.90
C ILE A 429 -11.66 6.03 -3.98
N LYS A 430 -10.41 6.26 -3.53
CA LYS A 430 -9.27 6.60 -4.38
C LYS A 430 -8.03 5.83 -3.93
N PRO A 431 -7.43 4.99 -4.76
CA PRO A 431 -6.15 4.38 -4.44
C PRO A 431 -5.04 5.45 -4.49
N ILE A 432 -4.12 5.39 -3.54
CA ILE A 432 -2.97 6.29 -3.41
C ILE A 432 -1.62 5.56 -3.45
N GLY A 433 -1.62 4.26 -3.78
CA GLY A 433 -0.41 3.45 -3.98
C GLY A 433 0.45 3.31 -2.71
N ASN A 434 1.78 3.23 -2.88
CA ASN A 434 2.72 3.24 -1.76
C ASN A 434 2.93 4.68 -1.23
N ALA A 435 1.90 5.21 -0.58
CA ALA A 435 1.95 6.55 -0.01
C ALA A 435 2.98 6.68 1.13
N ALA A 436 3.26 5.61 1.86
CA ALA A 436 4.30 5.58 2.89
C ALA A 436 5.68 5.87 2.28
N GLY A 437 6.03 5.16 1.21
CA GLY A 437 7.26 5.38 0.46
C GLY A 437 7.33 6.78 -0.17
N GLU A 438 6.18 7.29 -0.68
CA GLU A 438 6.12 8.68 -1.18
C GLU A 438 6.42 9.68 -0.06
N GLY A 439 5.83 9.51 1.12
CA GLY A 439 6.14 10.35 2.28
C GLY A 439 7.61 10.29 2.69
N ALA A 440 8.22 9.10 2.64
CA ALA A 440 9.65 8.95 2.89
C ALA A 440 10.49 9.73 1.87
N LYS A 441 10.14 9.66 0.57
CA LYS A 441 10.80 10.42 -0.50
C LYS A 441 10.69 11.93 -0.28
N LEU A 442 9.48 12.42 0.05
CA LEU A 442 9.26 13.83 0.35
C LEU A 442 10.11 14.33 1.51
N CYS A 443 10.20 13.55 2.59
CA CYS A 443 11.03 13.87 3.75
C CYS A 443 12.54 13.74 3.47
N ALA A 444 12.95 13.00 2.45
CA ALA A 444 14.33 12.92 2.01
C ALA A 444 14.76 14.17 1.23
N VAL A 445 13.89 14.69 0.35
CA VAL A 445 14.21 15.82 -0.54
C VAL A 445 13.88 17.19 0.05
N SER A 446 13.11 17.26 1.16
CA SER A 446 12.65 18.51 1.76
C SER A 446 12.69 18.46 3.28
N ALA A 447 13.48 19.33 3.87
CA ALA A 447 13.50 19.53 5.33
C ALA A 447 12.14 20.07 5.85
N GLU A 448 11.46 20.90 5.07
CA GLU A 448 10.13 21.41 5.40
C GLU A 448 9.11 20.24 5.51
N ARG A 449 9.13 19.28 4.60
CA ARG A 449 8.25 18.11 4.65
C ARG A 449 8.57 17.20 5.83
N TYR A 450 9.83 17.09 6.21
CA TYR A 450 10.20 16.38 7.42
C TYR A 450 9.69 17.09 8.70
N GLU A 451 9.78 18.41 8.79
CA GLU A 451 9.18 19.16 9.89
C GLU A 451 7.65 19.04 9.90
N TYR A 452 7.03 19.08 8.72
CA TYR A 452 5.59 18.87 8.56
C TYR A 452 5.15 17.48 9.04
N SER A 453 5.92 16.43 8.78
CA SER A 453 5.63 15.09 9.30
C SER A 453 5.60 15.03 10.83
N LYS A 454 6.48 15.79 11.49
CA LYS A 454 6.51 15.92 12.96
C LYS A 454 5.24 16.58 13.48
N GLN A 455 4.80 17.64 12.80
CA GLN A 455 3.55 18.34 13.15
C GLN A 455 2.34 17.42 12.97
N LEU A 456 2.24 16.72 11.84
CA LEU A 456 1.16 15.76 11.58
C LEU A 456 1.04 14.73 12.70
N ALA A 457 2.16 14.12 13.10
CA ALA A 457 2.16 13.11 14.15
C ALA A 457 1.78 13.68 15.51
N ALA A 458 2.27 14.89 15.84
CA ALA A 458 2.02 15.54 17.14
C ALA A 458 0.55 15.98 17.30
N GLU A 459 -0.10 16.39 16.21
CA GLU A 459 -1.47 16.89 16.21
C GLU A 459 -2.52 15.82 15.92
N THR A 460 -2.11 14.57 15.64
CA THR A 460 -3.04 13.46 15.41
C THR A 460 -3.34 12.76 16.73
N GLU A 461 -4.62 12.73 17.11
CA GLU A 461 -5.11 11.97 18.27
C GLU A 461 -5.08 10.47 17.95
N PHE A 462 -4.62 9.65 18.88
CA PHE A 462 -4.70 8.20 18.77
C PHE A 462 -5.94 7.66 19.48
N LEU A 463 -6.76 6.94 18.76
CA LEU A 463 -7.94 6.25 19.27
C LEU A 463 -7.60 4.78 19.52
N GLU A 464 -7.44 4.40 20.80
CA GLU A 464 -7.25 3.00 21.19
C GLU A 464 -8.57 2.23 21.08
N LEU A 465 -8.68 1.31 20.12
CA LEU A 465 -9.91 0.57 19.84
C LEU A 465 -10.10 -0.64 20.77
N ALA A 466 -9.02 -1.37 21.06
CA ALA A 466 -9.08 -2.65 21.78
C ALA A 466 -9.63 -2.53 23.21
N SER A 467 -9.50 -1.35 23.82
CA SER A 467 -9.98 -1.09 25.18
C SER A 467 -11.44 -0.61 25.25
N ARG A 468 -12.10 -0.43 24.09
CA ARG A 468 -13.44 0.13 24.01
C ARG A 468 -14.50 -0.96 23.86
N PRO A 469 -15.47 -1.07 24.79
CA PRO A 469 -16.58 -2.02 24.65
C PRO A 469 -17.37 -1.84 23.36
N GLU A 470 -17.57 -0.58 22.92
CA GLU A 470 -18.30 -0.22 21.72
C GLU A 470 -17.67 -0.81 20.45
N PHE A 471 -16.34 -1.02 20.45
CA PHE A 471 -15.65 -1.67 19.32
C PHE A 471 -16.10 -3.13 19.16
N GLN A 472 -16.32 -3.84 20.27
CA GLN A 472 -16.80 -5.23 20.25
C GLN A 472 -18.20 -5.32 19.63
N ASP A 473 -19.09 -4.39 19.98
CA ASP A 473 -20.45 -4.35 19.45
C ASP A 473 -20.42 -4.06 17.95
N CYS A 474 -19.74 -2.98 17.51
CA CYS A 474 -19.57 -2.67 16.09
C CYS A 474 -18.88 -3.82 15.31
N PHE A 475 -17.92 -4.52 15.92
CA PHE A 475 -17.22 -5.63 15.29
C PHE A 475 -18.15 -6.83 15.07
N VAL A 476 -19.00 -7.16 16.05
CA VAL A 476 -19.95 -8.27 15.91
C VAL A 476 -20.99 -7.95 14.84
N ASP A 477 -21.55 -6.75 14.85
CA ASP A 477 -22.51 -6.29 13.83
C ASP A 477 -21.89 -6.30 12.42
N ALA A 478 -20.61 -5.92 12.33
CA ALA A 478 -19.90 -5.91 11.07
C ALA A 478 -19.43 -7.30 10.56
N LEU A 479 -19.69 -8.41 11.26
CA LEU A 479 -19.34 -9.75 10.76
C LEU A 479 -20.25 -10.19 9.60
N GLU A 480 -21.51 -9.79 9.60
CA GLU A 480 -22.43 -10.07 8.51
C GLU A 480 -22.02 -9.28 7.25
N PHE A 481 -22.26 -9.86 6.08
CA PHE A 481 -22.08 -9.16 4.82
C PHE A 481 -23.28 -8.23 4.57
N CYS A 482 -23.09 -7.18 3.75
CA CYS A 482 -24.17 -6.25 3.44
C CYS A 482 -25.26 -6.91 2.58
N GLU A 483 -26.53 -6.60 2.86
CA GLU A 483 -27.65 -6.91 1.97
C GLU A 483 -27.55 -6.08 0.67
N GLU A 484 -28.21 -6.56 -0.40
CA GLU A 484 -28.21 -5.89 -1.71
C GLU A 484 -28.95 -4.53 -1.70
N ASP A 485 -29.82 -4.30 -0.71
CA ASP A 485 -30.73 -3.15 -0.62
C ASP A 485 -30.17 -1.96 0.20
N ASP A 486 -28.91 -2.01 0.64
CA ASP A 486 -28.24 -0.90 1.35
C ASP A 486 -27.65 0.15 0.35
N GLU A 487 -28.38 0.44 -0.78
CA GLU A 487 -28.10 1.53 -1.72
C GLU A 487 -28.56 2.92 -1.23
#